data_c2cd82eda5e849751f47998bfbc645da
#
_entry.id   c2cd82eda5e849751f47998bfbc645da
#
_cell.length_a   1.000
_cell.length_b   1.000
_cell.length_c   1.000
_cell.angle_alpha   90.00
_cell.angle_beta   90.00
_cell.angle_gamma   90.00
#
_symmetry.space_group_name_H-M   'P 1'
#
loop_
_entity.id
_entity.type
_entity.pdbx_description
1 polymer ?
#
loop_
_entity_poly.entity_id
_entity_poly.type
_entity_poly.pdbx_seq_one_letter_code
_entity_poly.pdbx_strand_id
1 'polypeptide(L)'
;MQNKALVRIFTVVGLFALCGCGQSSSPPSTPGAADTSAGNSAPSGGQKPSEPLFAPKPIVVEAGTPIRVTVDQSVSSKTSNPGDHFEASLAAPVIVGEKVVIPSGARARGTVIVAKSAGKFKGNPELSVTLDSITVNGQSYAVKTTSVTEAGKGRGKRTAIGAGGGAAVGALIGALAGHGKGAAIGAVAGAGAGTAGAAYTGERDITIAPETKLNFKLKEPLEIRGK
;
A
#
# COMPACT_ATOMS: atom_id res chain seq x y z
N MET A 1 32.75 -25.39 -25.24
CA MET A 1 33.09 -24.00 -25.60
C MET A 1 32.66 -23.11 -24.45
N GLN A 2 33.67 -22.63 -23.73
CA GLN A 2 33.52 -21.83 -22.52
C GLN A 2 33.29 -20.39 -22.91
N ASN A 3 32.32 -19.73 -22.32
CA ASN A 3 32.29 -18.27 -22.26
C ASN A 3 32.15 -17.80 -20.80
N LYS A 4 33.32 -17.48 -20.27
CA LYS A 4 33.53 -16.71 -19.06
C LYS A 4 33.27 -15.23 -19.39
N ALA A 5 32.33 -14.58 -18.80
CA ALA A 5 32.17 -13.12 -18.82
C ALA A 5 32.10 -12.64 -17.38
N LEU A 6 33.21 -12.26 -16.87
CA LEU A 6 33.66 -10.97 -16.39
C LEU A 6 32.74 -10.29 -15.33
N VAL A 7 33.07 -10.61 -14.09
CA VAL A 7 32.78 -9.78 -12.90
C VAL A 7 33.69 -8.55 -12.97
N ARG A 8 33.12 -7.36 -13.10
CA ARG A 8 33.81 -6.09 -12.89
C ARG A 8 33.42 -5.54 -11.52
N ILE A 9 34.29 -5.77 -10.59
CA ILE A 9 34.37 -5.10 -9.28
C ILE A 9 34.88 -3.68 -9.55
N PHE A 10 34.09 -2.67 -9.32
CA PHE A 10 34.54 -1.27 -9.21
C PHE A 10 34.70 -0.91 -7.73
N THR A 11 35.91 -1.07 -7.23
CA THR A 11 36.39 -0.50 -5.99
C THR A 11 36.79 0.95 -6.27
N VAL A 12 36.04 1.93 -5.77
CA VAL A 12 36.49 3.32 -5.71
C VAL A 12 36.74 3.66 -4.24
N VAL A 13 38.01 3.58 -3.88
CA VAL A 13 38.59 4.17 -2.68
C VAL A 13 38.82 5.65 -2.99
N GLY A 14 38.11 6.53 -2.32
CA GLY A 14 38.31 7.98 -2.37
C GLY A 14 38.55 8.53 -0.97
N LEU A 15 39.81 8.54 -0.62
CA LEU A 15 40.41 9.20 0.54
C LEU A 15 40.38 10.72 0.31
N PHE A 16 39.69 11.50 1.14
CA PHE A 16 39.93 12.94 1.24
C PHE A 16 40.06 13.35 2.71
N ALA A 17 41.27 13.84 2.99
CA ALA A 17 41.73 14.29 4.29
C ALA A 17 41.43 15.79 4.51
N LEU A 18 41.16 16.11 5.76
CA LEU A 18 41.56 17.31 6.54
C LEU A 18 41.59 18.70 5.85
N CYS A 19 40.86 19.64 6.39
CA CYS A 19 41.37 20.84 7.06
C CYS A 19 40.24 21.82 7.37
N GLY A 20 40.27 22.41 8.55
CA GLY A 20 39.66 23.71 8.77
C GLY A 20 39.20 23.97 10.20
N CYS A 21 40.14 24.22 11.14
CA CYS A 21 39.88 24.91 12.40
C CYS A 21 39.27 26.31 12.16
N GLY A 22 38.20 26.62 12.89
CA GLY A 22 37.67 27.96 13.03
C GLY A 22 37.22 28.15 14.46
N GLN A 23 38.16 28.49 15.33
CA GLN A 23 37.90 29.02 16.67
C GLN A 23 37.30 30.43 16.54
N SER A 24 36.19 30.69 17.17
CA SER A 24 35.72 32.02 17.49
C SER A 24 35.52 32.12 18.99
N SER A 25 36.46 32.80 19.57
CA SER A 25 36.59 33.25 20.93
C SER A 25 35.45 34.14 21.39
N SER A 26 34.89 33.79 22.54
CA SER A 26 34.03 34.69 23.33
C SER A 26 34.90 35.68 24.10
N PRO A 27 34.54 36.96 24.22
CA PRO A 27 35.19 37.90 25.16
C PRO A 27 34.50 37.82 26.53
N PRO A 28 35.26 38.06 27.62
CA PRO A 28 34.77 38.01 28.99
C PRO A 28 34.03 39.29 29.38
N SER A 29 32.91 39.13 30.08
CA SER A 29 32.15 40.20 30.69
C SER A 29 32.82 40.65 31.99
N THR A 30 33.08 41.90 32.12
CA THR A 30 33.49 42.61 33.34
C THR A 30 32.28 43.10 34.12
N PRO A 31 32.23 43.04 35.45
CA PRO A 31 31.09 43.49 36.23
C PRO A 31 31.19 44.99 36.57
N GLY A 32 30.06 45.65 36.43
CA GLY A 32 29.94 47.07 36.78
C GLY A 32 28.59 47.43 37.38
N ALA A 33 28.60 47.61 38.69
CA ALA A 33 27.82 48.53 39.52
C ALA A 33 26.33 48.76 39.32
N ALA A 34 25.64 48.49 40.39
CA ALA A 34 24.38 48.97 40.90
C ALA A 34 23.82 50.30 40.35
N ASP A 35 22.49 50.27 40.01
CA ASP A 35 21.63 51.37 40.44
C ASP A 35 20.21 50.86 40.70
N THR A 36 19.74 51.24 41.86
CA THR A 36 18.45 51.00 42.44
C THR A 36 17.41 51.87 41.78
N SER A 37 16.35 51.31 41.22
CA SER A 37 15.12 52.07 41.04
C SER A 37 13.91 51.13 41.27
N ALA A 38 13.26 51.39 42.37
CA ALA A 38 11.96 50.84 42.73
C ALA A 38 10.90 51.35 41.75
N GLY A 39 10.03 50.44 41.30
CA GLY A 39 8.89 50.90 40.51
C GLY A 39 7.98 49.81 40.04
N ASN A 40 6.99 49.51 40.83
CA ASN A 40 5.65 49.14 40.42
C ASN A 40 5.42 47.73 39.87
N SER A 41 5.22 46.80 40.76
CA SER A 41 4.57 45.52 40.48
C SER A 41 3.09 45.75 40.16
N ALA A 42 2.73 45.78 38.89
CA ALA A 42 1.37 45.58 38.46
C ALA A 42 1.13 44.05 38.39
N PRO A 43 0.04 43.49 38.94
CA PRO A 43 -0.29 42.10 38.77
C PRO A 43 -0.67 41.85 37.31
N SER A 44 0.18 41.15 36.62
CA SER A 44 -0.10 40.63 35.30
C SER A 44 -1.26 39.64 35.44
N GLY A 45 -2.47 40.15 35.22
CA GLY A 45 -3.67 39.34 35.08
C GLY A 45 -3.41 38.29 34.02
N GLY A 46 -3.47 37.02 34.44
CA GLY A 46 -3.41 35.88 33.54
C GLY A 46 -4.46 36.05 32.44
N GLN A 47 -4.02 36.43 31.27
CA GLN A 47 -4.82 36.28 30.05
C GLN A 47 -4.96 34.80 29.80
N LYS A 48 -6.09 34.24 30.24
CA LYS A 48 -6.62 33.01 29.73
C LYS A 48 -6.55 33.10 28.20
N PRO A 49 -5.96 32.14 27.48
CA PRO A 49 -6.05 32.16 26.02
C PRO A 49 -7.51 32.29 25.65
N SER A 50 -7.88 33.38 25.02
CA SER A 50 -9.23 33.58 24.47
C SER A 50 -9.39 32.50 23.40
N GLU A 51 -10.14 31.46 23.67
CA GLU A 51 -10.64 30.54 22.64
C GLU A 51 -11.40 31.42 21.63
N PRO A 52 -11.10 31.27 20.32
CA PRO A 52 -11.80 32.04 19.30
C PRO A 52 -13.28 31.67 19.36
N LEU A 53 -14.10 32.62 19.76
CA LEU A 53 -15.57 32.53 19.97
C LEU A 53 -16.35 32.08 18.71
N PHE A 54 -15.66 31.86 17.57
CA PHE A 54 -16.25 31.48 16.28
C PHE A 54 -15.49 30.33 15.59
N ALA A 55 -14.88 29.41 16.32
CA ALA A 55 -14.41 28.18 15.68
C ALA A 55 -15.64 27.38 15.21
N PRO A 56 -15.82 27.13 13.91
CA PRO A 56 -16.91 26.33 13.41
C PRO A 56 -16.84 24.95 14.08
N LYS A 57 -17.97 24.51 14.66
CA LYS A 57 -18.03 23.21 15.32
C LYS A 57 -17.60 22.12 14.34
N PRO A 58 -16.69 21.22 14.72
CA PRO A 58 -16.29 20.13 13.87
C PRO A 58 -17.50 19.24 13.60
N ILE A 59 -17.66 18.79 12.38
CA ILE A 59 -18.67 17.81 12.00
C ILE A 59 -18.03 16.44 12.15
N VAL A 60 -18.66 15.60 12.96
CA VAL A 60 -18.18 14.24 13.20
C VAL A 60 -18.88 13.28 12.24
N VAL A 61 -18.11 12.56 11.44
CA VAL A 61 -18.58 11.42 10.66
C VAL A 61 -18.43 10.18 11.52
N GLU A 62 -19.50 9.48 11.77
CA GLU A 62 -19.51 8.32 12.66
C GLU A 62 -18.74 7.12 12.10
N ALA A 63 -18.16 6.31 13.01
CA ALA A 63 -17.61 5.01 12.66
C ALA A 63 -18.69 4.12 12.00
N GLY A 64 -18.27 3.27 11.06
CA GLY A 64 -19.19 2.44 10.27
C GLY A 64 -19.73 3.12 9.01
N THR A 65 -19.56 4.43 8.86
CA THR A 65 -19.97 5.14 7.65
C THR A 65 -19.31 4.55 6.40
N PRO A 66 -20.09 4.20 5.35
CA PRO A 66 -19.54 3.67 4.12
C PRO A 66 -18.87 4.78 3.30
N ILE A 67 -17.63 4.55 2.89
CA ILE A 67 -16.87 5.42 2.01
C ILE A 67 -16.66 4.69 0.70
N ARG A 68 -17.29 5.19 -0.35
CA ARG A 68 -17.15 4.65 -1.71
C ARG A 68 -16.13 5.45 -2.47
N VAL A 69 -15.11 4.78 -2.99
CA VAL A 69 -14.07 5.42 -3.79
C VAL A 69 -13.94 4.74 -5.15
N THR A 70 -13.47 5.49 -6.10
CA THR A 70 -13.01 5.02 -7.41
C THR A 70 -11.50 5.09 -7.41
N VAL A 71 -10.84 4.01 -7.79
CA VAL A 71 -9.38 3.94 -7.86
C VAL A 71 -8.90 4.63 -9.13
N ASP A 72 -7.94 5.53 -9.01
CA ASP A 72 -7.47 6.34 -10.14
C ASP A 72 -6.35 5.66 -10.93
N GLN A 73 -5.66 4.68 -10.33
CA GLN A 73 -4.56 3.94 -10.93
C GLN A 73 -4.68 2.44 -10.72
N SER A 74 -4.07 1.64 -11.60
CA SER A 74 -4.06 0.18 -11.46
C SER A 74 -3.23 -0.27 -10.26
N VAL A 75 -3.81 -1.14 -9.42
CA VAL A 75 -3.13 -1.79 -8.29
C VAL A 75 -3.17 -3.30 -8.51
N SER A 76 -2.01 -3.97 -8.48
CA SER A 76 -1.92 -5.40 -8.80
C SER A 76 -1.14 -6.18 -7.76
N SER A 77 -1.61 -7.37 -7.44
CA SER A 77 -0.91 -8.30 -6.53
C SER A 77 0.46 -8.76 -7.05
N LYS A 78 0.75 -8.54 -8.34
CA LYS A 78 2.02 -8.91 -8.99
C LYS A 78 3.06 -7.80 -8.93
N THR A 79 2.65 -6.57 -9.09
CA THR A 79 3.54 -5.41 -9.24
C THR A 79 3.59 -4.50 -8.02
N SER A 80 2.55 -4.50 -7.20
CA SER A 80 2.51 -3.72 -5.97
C SER A 80 3.15 -4.47 -4.81
N ASN A 81 3.67 -3.71 -3.85
CA ASN A 81 4.25 -4.22 -2.61
C ASN A 81 3.43 -3.75 -1.41
N PRO A 82 3.46 -4.48 -0.29
CA PRO A 82 2.93 -3.96 0.96
C PRO A 82 3.60 -2.63 1.33
N GLY A 83 2.78 -1.61 1.63
CA GLY A 83 3.24 -0.25 1.88
C GLY A 83 3.16 0.69 0.68
N ASP A 84 2.93 0.20 -0.52
CA ASP A 84 2.71 1.05 -1.70
C ASP A 84 1.43 1.87 -1.53
N HIS A 85 1.51 3.13 -1.93
CA HIS A 85 0.35 4.03 -1.91
C HIS A 85 -0.36 4.06 -3.26
N PHE A 86 -1.67 4.23 -3.20
CA PHE A 86 -2.49 4.47 -4.39
C PHE A 86 -3.41 5.67 -4.19
N GLU A 87 -3.75 6.31 -5.30
CA GLU A 87 -4.69 7.42 -5.32
C GLU A 87 -6.07 6.95 -5.75
N ALA A 88 -7.06 7.57 -5.14
CA ALA A 88 -8.46 7.31 -5.40
C ALA A 88 -9.26 8.60 -5.21
N SER A 89 -10.44 8.64 -5.79
CA SER A 89 -11.40 9.72 -5.65
C SER A 89 -12.72 9.22 -5.07
N LEU A 90 -13.40 10.03 -4.26
CA LEU A 90 -14.71 9.65 -3.74
C LEU A 90 -15.73 9.50 -4.86
N ALA A 91 -16.31 8.32 -4.98
CA ALA A 91 -17.37 8.02 -5.96
C ALA A 91 -18.74 8.59 -5.56
N ALA A 92 -18.96 8.80 -4.26
CA ALA A 92 -20.22 9.32 -3.74
C ALA A 92 -19.96 10.25 -2.55
N PRO A 93 -20.76 11.31 -2.37
CA PRO A 93 -20.59 12.22 -1.24
C PRO A 93 -20.89 11.50 0.09
N VAL A 94 -20.19 11.93 1.13
CA VAL A 94 -20.52 11.52 2.51
C VAL A 94 -21.37 12.62 3.15
N ILE A 95 -22.55 12.24 3.59
CA ILE A 95 -23.57 13.14 4.14
C ILE A 95 -23.76 12.80 5.63
N VAL A 96 -23.77 13.83 6.48
CA VAL A 96 -24.08 13.70 7.90
C VAL A 96 -25.31 14.60 8.18
N GLY A 97 -26.44 13.97 8.52
CA GLY A 97 -27.72 14.67 8.56
C GLY A 97 -28.12 15.19 7.18
N GLU A 98 -28.31 16.48 7.06
CA GLU A 98 -28.64 17.16 5.78
C GLU A 98 -27.41 17.81 5.10
N LYS A 99 -26.23 17.70 5.70
CA LYS A 99 -25.03 18.38 5.24
C LYS A 99 -24.06 17.44 4.53
N VAL A 100 -23.65 17.81 3.31
CA VAL A 100 -22.54 17.15 2.60
C VAL A 100 -21.24 17.55 3.28
N VAL A 101 -20.58 16.57 3.91
CA VAL A 101 -19.33 16.77 4.66
C VAL A 101 -18.12 16.51 3.79
N ILE A 102 -18.19 15.48 2.95
CA ILE A 102 -17.15 15.16 1.97
C ILE A 102 -17.82 15.10 0.60
N PRO A 103 -17.47 15.99 -0.33
CA PRO A 103 -18.07 15.98 -1.66
C PRO A 103 -17.58 14.78 -2.49
N SER A 104 -18.37 14.37 -3.48
CA SER A 104 -17.89 13.44 -4.50
C SER A 104 -16.69 14.04 -5.26
N GLY A 105 -15.77 13.19 -5.71
CA GLY A 105 -14.52 13.64 -6.34
C GLY A 105 -13.45 14.13 -5.36
N ALA A 106 -13.69 14.13 -4.04
CA ALA A 106 -12.66 14.40 -3.05
C ALA A 106 -11.53 13.38 -3.18
N ARG A 107 -10.27 13.86 -3.17
CA ARG A 107 -9.10 12.98 -3.27
C ARG A 107 -8.94 12.13 -2.02
N ALA A 108 -8.66 10.87 -2.23
CA ALA A 108 -8.33 9.92 -1.16
C ALA A 108 -6.99 9.25 -1.49
N ARG A 109 -6.24 8.91 -0.46
CA ARG A 109 -5.03 8.10 -0.58
C ARG A 109 -5.20 6.84 0.24
N GLY A 110 -4.80 5.73 -0.33
CA GLY A 110 -4.80 4.45 0.35
C GLY A 110 -3.45 3.77 0.28
N THR A 111 -3.32 2.70 1.04
CA THR A 111 -2.12 1.86 1.11
C THR A 111 -2.47 0.41 0.85
N VAL A 112 -1.58 -0.27 0.16
CA VAL A 112 -1.61 -1.72 -0.04
C VAL A 112 -1.10 -2.40 1.23
N ILE A 113 -1.93 -3.21 1.88
CA ILE A 113 -1.57 -3.95 3.10
C ILE A 113 -0.96 -5.30 2.74
N VAL A 114 -1.57 -5.99 1.78
CA VAL A 114 -1.13 -7.29 1.31
C VAL A 114 -1.11 -7.28 -0.21
N ALA A 115 0.01 -7.70 -0.78
CA ALA A 115 0.14 -7.97 -2.21
C ALA A 115 0.87 -9.30 -2.38
N LYS A 116 0.11 -10.35 -2.67
CA LYS A 116 0.62 -11.71 -2.83
C LYS A 116 0.27 -12.20 -4.23
N SER A 117 1.29 -12.46 -5.03
CA SER A 117 1.11 -12.96 -6.37
C SER A 117 0.70 -14.44 -6.41
N ALA A 118 0.11 -14.85 -7.53
CA ALA A 118 -0.39 -16.20 -7.72
C ALA A 118 0.69 -17.28 -7.85
N GLY A 119 1.97 -16.97 -7.93
CA GLY A 119 3.04 -17.93 -8.15
C GLY A 119 2.83 -18.82 -9.41
N LYS A 120 3.84 -19.50 -9.92
CA LYS A 120 3.72 -20.28 -11.17
C LYS A 120 2.94 -21.59 -11.03
N PHE A 121 3.11 -22.33 -9.95
CA PHE A 121 2.55 -23.66 -9.77
C PHE A 121 1.59 -23.78 -8.58
N LYS A 122 1.85 -23.06 -7.50
CA LYS A 122 1.07 -23.07 -6.26
C LYS A 122 0.96 -21.64 -5.73
N GLY A 123 -0.17 -21.29 -5.15
CA GLY A 123 -0.40 -20.02 -4.48
C GLY A 123 -1.80 -19.49 -4.75
N ASN A 124 -2.28 -18.73 -3.79
CA ASN A 124 -3.50 -17.96 -3.89
C ASN A 124 -3.09 -16.50 -3.94
N PRO A 125 -3.39 -15.77 -5.02
CA PRO A 125 -3.14 -14.37 -5.05
C PRO A 125 -4.07 -13.68 -4.05
N GLU A 126 -3.54 -12.66 -3.40
CA GLU A 126 -4.27 -11.85 -2.43
C GLU A 126 -3.84 -10.41 -2.56
N LEU A 127 -4.79 -9.52 -2.63
CA LEU A 127 -4.57 -8.08 -2.65
C LEU A 127 -5.49 -7.45 -1.62
N SER A 128 -4.91 -6.79 -0.62
CA SER A 128 -5.65 -6.10 0.43
C SER A 128 -5.23 -4.65 0.48
N VAL A 129 -6.20 -3.76 0.48
CA VAL A 129 -6.00 -2.31 0.44
C VAL A 129 -6.83 -1.62 1.53
N THR A 130 -6.36 -0.47 2.01
CA THR A 130 -7.05 0.39 2.97
C THR A 130 -6.97 1.84 2.54
N LEU A 131 -7.81 2.72 3.11
CA LEU A 131 -7.68 4.16 2.97
C LEU A 131 -7.02 4.75 4.21
N ASP A 132 -6.09 5.68 3.99
CA ASP A 132 -5.31 6.33 5.05
C ASP A 132 -5.65 7.81 5.21
N SER A 133 -6.03 8.48 4.12
CA SER A 133 -6.39 9.89 4.16
C SER A 133 -7.40 10.28 3.10
N ILE A 134 -8.17 11.33 3.42
CA ILE A 134 -9.11 11.97 2.50
C ILE A 134 -8.85 13.48 2.54
N THR A 135 -8.77 14.09 1.38
CA THR A 135 -8.56 15.54 1.26
C THR A 135 -9.89 16.23 1.00
N VAL A 136 -10.30 17.09 1.94
CA VAL A 136 -11.53 17.88 1.86
C VAL A 136 -11.18 19.35 1.90
N ASN A 137 -11.65 20.11 0.94
CA ASN A 137 -11.38 21.56 0.84
C ASN A 137 -9.88 21.92 0.92
N GLY A 138 -9.01 21.07 0.37
CA GLY A 138 -7.56 21.29 0.40
C GLY A 138 -6.87 20.84 1.69
N GLN A 139 -7.61 20.41 2.70
CA GLN A 139 -7.07 19.87 3.95
C GLN A 139 -7.13 18.34 3.96
N SER A 140 -6.02 17.70 4.30
CA SER A 140 -5.93 16.24 4.42
C SER A 140 -6.32 15.80 5.83
N TYR A 141 -7.23 14.86 5.90
CA TYR A 141 -7.69 14.22 7.13
C TYR A 141 -7.26 12.76 7.13
N ALA A 142 -6.57 12.35 8.17
CA ALA A 142 -6.24 10.95 8.36
C ALA A 142 -7.51 10.15 8.67
N VAL A 143 -7.69 9.01 8.00
CA VAL A 143 -8.83 8.12 8.19
C VAL A 143 -8.36 6.71 8.46
N LYS A 144 -9.08 6.00 9.29
CA LYS A 144 -8.89 4.56 9.48
C LYS A 144 -10.11 3.82 8.96
N THR A 145 -9.90 2.99 7.95
CA THR A 145 -10.98 2.24 7.32
C THR A 145 -10.79 0.73 7.46
N THR A 146 -11.85 -0.02 7.14
CA THR A 146 -11.72 -1.45 6.92
C THR A 146 -10.86 -1.70 5.69
N SER A 147 -10.15 -2.83 5.66
CA SER A 147 -9.48 -3.28 4.45
C SER A 147 -10.49 -3.93 3.49
N VAL A 148 -10.29 -3.69 2.21
CA VAL A 148 -10.93 -4.45 1.12
C VAL A 148 -9.91 -5.46 0.64
N THR A 149 -10.30 -6.74 0.70
CA THR A 149 -9.43 -7.84 0.31
C THR A 149 -10.04 -8.59 -0.86
N GLU A 150 -9.30 -8.66 -1.94
CA GLU A 150 -9.59 -9.51 -3.09
C GLU A 150 -8.68 -10.73 -3.03
N ALA A 151 -9.29 -11.92 -3.08
CA ALA A 151 -8.58 -13.19 -3.09
C ALA A 151 -8.93 -13.99 -4.33
N GLY A 152 -7.89 -14.40 -5.06
CA GLY A 152 -8.06 -15.20 -6.26
C GLY A 152 -8.06 -16.71 -5.96
N LYS A 153 -8.60 -17.48 -6.91
CA LYS A 153 -8.61 -18.94 -6.81
C LYS A 153 -7.20 -19.51 -6.92
N GLY A 154 -6.83 -20.38 -5.98
CA GLY A 154 -5.52 -21.01 -5.95
C GLY A 154 -5.20 -21.86 -7.18
N ARG A 155 -3.95 -21.84 -7.61
CA ARG A 155 -3.46 -22.59 -8.77
C ARG A 155 -3.28 -24.08 -8.51
N GLY A 156 -3.10 -24.49 -7.25
CA GLY A 156 -2.78 -25.88 -6.91
C GLY A 156 -3.77 -26.89 -7.48
N LYS A 157 -5.06 -26.61 -7.44
CA LYS A 157 -6.10 -27.47 -7.99
C LYS A 157 -6.01 -27.61 -9.52
N ARG A 158 -5.72 -26.52 -10.24
CA ARG A 158 -5.54 -26.53 -11.70
C ARG A 158 -4.28 -27.28 -12.12
N THR A 159 -3.17 -27.08 -11.40
CA THR A 159 -1.93 -27.80 -11.64
C THR A 159 -2.13 -29.31 -11.40
N ALA A 160 -2.86 -29.70 -10.36
CA ALA A 160 -3.18 -31.11 -10.10
C ALA A 160 -4.03 -31.71 -11.20
N ILE A 161 -5.05 -30.98 -11.69
CA ILE A 161 -5.90 -31.45 -12.81
C ILE A 161 -5.08 -31.51 -14.10
N GLY A 162 -4.21 -30.54 -14.39
CA GLY A 162 -3.34 -30.53 -15.57
C GLY A 162 -2.35 -31.70 -15.56
N ALA A 163 -1.71 -31.93 -14.42
CA ALA A 163 -0.78 -33.05 -14.25
C ALA A 163 -1.51 -34.41 -14.34
N GLY A 164 -2.62 -34.57 -13.63
CA GLY A 164 -3.41 -35.81 -13.62
C GLY A 164 -4.05 -36.09 -14.98
N GLY A 165 -4.67 -35.08 -15.60
CA GLY A 165 -5.26 -35.22 -16.93
C GLY A 165 -4.22 -35.49 -18.01
N GLY A 166 -3.09 -34.78 -18.00
CA GLY A 166 -1.98 -35.00 -18.92
C GLY A 166 -1.36 -36.37 -18.76
N ALA A 167 -1.18 -36.85 -17.52
CA ALA A 167 -0.70 -38.20 -17.23
C ALA A 167 -1.64 -39.27 -17.78
N ALA A 168 -2.96 -39.15 -17.58
CA ALA A 168 -3.93 -40.07 -18.03
C ALA A 168 -3.96 -40.22 -19.57
N VAL A 169 -4.00 -39.05 -20.27
CA VAL A 169 -3.97 -39.06 -21.75
C VAL A 169 -2.62 -39.58 -22.27
N GLY A 170 -1.50 -39.16 -21.66
CA GLY A 170 -0.17 -39.62 -22.05
C GLY A 170 0.01 -41.12 -21.81
N ALA A 171 -0.54 -41.67 -20.70
CA ALA A 171 -0.53 -43.10 -20.42
C ALA A 171 -1.30 -43.89 -21.47
N LEU A 172 -2.49 -43.43 -21.89
CA LEU A 172 -3.30 -44.08 -22.90
C LEU A 172 -2.58 -44.16 -24.24
N ILE A 173 -2.04 -43.02 -24.71
CA ILE A 173 -1.30 -42.98 -25.98
C ILE A 173 -0.04 -43.82 -25.89
N GLY A 174 0.71 -43.74 -24.77
CA GLY A 174 1.91 -44.54 -24.55
C GLY A 174 1.63 -46.05 -24.47
N ALA A 175 0.48 -46.48 -23.91
CA ALA A 175 0.07 -47.85 -23.85
C ALA A 175 -0.18 -48.43 -25.24
N LEU A 176 -0.80 -47.67 -26.13
CA LEU A 176 -1.06 -48.08 -27.52
C LEU A 176 0.23 -48.24 -28.31
N ALA A 177 1.25 -47.38 -28.07
CA ALA A 177 2.51 -47.40 -28.80
C ALA A 177 3.54 -48.39 -28.23
N GLY A 178 3.59 -48.63 -26.92
CA GLY A 178 4.67 -49.37 -26.26
C GLY A 178 4.23 -50.29 -25.13
N HIS A 179 2.93 -50.67 -25.06
CA HIS A 179 2.37 -51.49 -24.00
C HIS A 179 2.66 -50.91 -22.60
N GLY A 180 2.89 -51.71 -21.59
CA GLY A 180 3.04 -51.28 -20.21
C GLY A 180 4.21 -50.29 -19.98
N LYS A 181 5.36 -50.47 -20.65
CA LYS A 181 6.50 -49.54 -20.54
C LYS A 181 6.22 -48.21 -21.23
N GLY A 182 5.51 -48.26 -22.38
CA GLY A 182 5.08 -47.05 -23.08
C GLY A 182 4.09 -46.22 -22.27
N ALA A 183 3.16 -46.87 -21.53
CA ALA A 183 2.21 -46.19 -20.66
C ALA A 183 2.91 -45.43 -19.55
N ALA A 184 3.94 -46.00 -18.92
CA ALA A 184 4.69 -45.33 -17.85
C ALA A 184 5.44 -44.09 -18.38
N ILE A 185 6.11 -44.22 -19.53
CA ILE A 185 6.83 -43.09 -20.15
C ILE A 185 5.85 -42.00 -20.61
N GLY A 186 4.73 -42.42 -21.23
CA GLY A 186 3.69 -41.48 -21.67
C GLY A 186 3.01 -40.74 -20.52
N ALA A 187 2.79 -41.42 -19.36
CA ALA A 187 2.24 -40.78 -18.17
C ALA A 187 3.17 -39.70 -17.64
N VAL A 188 4.47 -39.97 -17.54
CA VAL A 188 5.45 -38.99 -17.06
C VAL A 188 5.56 -37.78 -18.02
N ALA A 189 5.65 -38.06 -19.32
CA ALA A 189 5.72 -37.01 -20.34
C ALA A 189 4.42 -36.17 -20.38
N GLY A 190 3.26 -36.86 -20.31
CA GLY A 190 1.96 -36.18 -20.28
C GLY A 190 1.70 -35.38 -19.01
N ALA A 191 2.14 -35.87 -17.83
CA ALA A 191 2.11 -35.11 -16.61
C ALA A 191 2.98 -33.85 -16.70
N GLY A 192 4.19 -33.96 -17.24
CA GLY A 192 5.09 -32.84 -17.46
C GLY A 192 4.50 -31.78 -18.40
N ALA A 193 3.99 -32.19 -19.55
CA ALA A 193 3.33 -31.30 -20.51
C ALA A 193 2.07 -30.67 -19.94
N GLY A 194 1.22 -31.44 -19.25
CA GLY A 194 0.02 -30.92 -18.59
C GLY A 194 0.33 -29.92 -17.49
N THR A 195 1.39 -30.17 -16.71
CA THR A 195 1.84 -29.23 -15.68
C THR A 195 2.37 -27.93 -16.29
N ALA A 196 3.22 -28.05 -17.33
CA ALA A 196 3.73 -26.89 -18.06
C ALA A 196 2.59 -26.09 -18.68
N GLY A 197 1.65 -26.73 -19.36
CA GLY A 197 0.46 -26.09 -19.92
C GLY A 197 -0.34 -25.34 -18.85
N ALA A 198 -0.58 -25.97 -17.69
CA ALA A 198 -1.27 -25.33 -16.57
C ALA A 198 -0.52 -24.11 -16.02
N ALA A 199 0.81 -24.11 -16.06
CA ALA A 199 1.63 -22.99 -15.62
C ALA A 199 1.54 -21.80 -16.58
N TYR A 200 1.54 -22.06 -17.88
CA TYR A 200 1.47 -20.99 -18.89
C TYR A 200 0.07 -20.42 -19.08
N THR A 201 -0.98 -21.23 -18.97
CA THR A 201 -2.37 -20.78 -19.16
C THR A 201 -3.02 -20.16 -17.93
N GLY A 202 -2.30 -20.05 -16.83
CA GLY A 202 -2.83 -19.73 -15.51
C GLY A 202 -2.48 -18.37 -14.95
N GLU A 203 -2.43 -17.29 -15.74
CA GLU A 203 -2.28 -15.95 -15.14
C GLU A 203 -3.55 -15.56 -14.38
N ARG A 204 -3.43 -15.39 -13.07
CA ARG A 204 -4.54 -14.96 -12.20
C ARG A 204 -4.04 -14.11 -11.03
N ASP A 205 -3.10 -13.22 -11.30
CA ASP A 205 -2.82 -12.15 -10.35
C ASP A 205 -4.07 -11.25 -10.27
N ILE A 206 -4.32 -10.74 -9.08
CA ILE A 206 -5.44 -9.84 -8.86
C ILE A 206 -5.00 -8.47 -9.29
N THR A 207 -5.82 -7.83 -10.11
CA THR A 207 -5.61 -6.45 -10.54
C THR A 207 -6.89 -5.66 -10.31
N ILE A 208 -6.81 -4.64 -9.50
CA ILE A 208 -7.82 -3.60 -9.38
C ILE A 208 -7.54 -2.61 -10.51
N ALA A 209 -8.39 -2.61 -11.51
CA ALA A 209 -8.26 -1.70 -12.65
C ALA A 209 -8.59 -0.25 -12.24
N PRO A 210 -8.07 0.76 -12.97
CA PRO A 210 -8.56 2.12 -12.81
C PRO A 210 -10.08 2.18 -12.94
N GLU A 211 -10.71 3.14 -12.31
CA GLU A 211 -12.16 3.35 -12.27
C GLU A 211 -12.95 2.26 -11.51
N THR A 212 -12.27 1.27 -10.90
CA THR A 212 -12.93 0.29 -10.05
C THR A 212 -13.44 0.95 -8.78
N LYS A 213 -14.70 0.68 -8.45
CA LYS A 213 -15.35 1.19 -7.24
C LYS A 213 -15.09 0.26 -6.07
N LEU A 214 -14.50 0.79 -5.00
CA LEU A 214 -14.27 0.08 -3.76
C LEU A 214 -15.12 0.67 -2.64
N ASN A 215 -15.60 -0.19 -1.74
CA ASN A 215 -16.40 0.21 -0.59
C ASN A 215 -15.61 -0.04 0.69
N PHE A 216 -15.28 1.01 1.40
CA PHE A 216 -14.65 0.96 2.71
C PHE A 216 -15.67 1.35 3.79
N LYS A 217 -15.41 0.96 5.02
CA LYS A 217 -16.15 1.45 6.19
C LYS A 217 -15.18 2.13 7.13
N LEU A 218 -15.57 3.27 7.64
CA LEU A 218 -14.79 3.99 8.64
C LEU A 218 -14.73 3.18 9.93
N LYS A 219 -13.53 2.97 10.49
CA LYS A 219 -13.33 2.26 11.76
C LYS A 219 -13.44 3.18 12.98
N GLU A 220 -13.00 4.40 12.82
CA GLU A 220 -12.96 5.42 13.87
C GLU A 220 -13.73 6.66 13.39
N PRO A 221 -14.36 7.43 14.29
CA PRO A 221 -15.03 8.65 13.90
C PRO A 221 -14.04 9.65 13.30
N LEU A 222 -14.46 10.38 12.29
CA LEU A 222 -13.67 11.37 11.60
C LEU A 222 -14.21 12.77 11.87
N GLU A 223 -13.40 13.63 12.45
CA GLU A 223 -13.75 15.02 12.70
C GLU A 223 -13.29 15.89 11.53
N ILE A 224 -14.25 16.52 10.85
CA ILE A 224 -13.98 17.44 9.74
C ILE A 224 -14.34 18.85 10.18
N ARG A 225 -13.41 19.77 10.08
CA ARG A 225 -13.66 21.20 10.33
C ARG A 225 -14.48 21.75 9.17
N GLY A 226 -15.71 22.16 9.46
CA GLY A 226 -16.53 22.90 8.51
C GLY A 226 -15.87 24.24 8.16
N LYS A 227 -16.01 24.61 6.90
CA LYS A 227 -15.61 25.95 6.45
C LYS A 227 -16.74 26.91 6.75
#